data_60369ea9f1f00f4608fc0c9ec26967dc
#
_entry.id   60369ea9f1f00f4608fc0c9ec26967dc
#
_cell.length_a   1.000
_cell.length_b   1.000
_cell.length_c   1.000
_cell.angle_alpha   90.00
_cell.angle_beta   90.00
_cell.angle_gamma   90.00
#
_symmetry.space_group_name_H-M   'P 1'
#
loop_
_entity.id
_entity.type
_entity.pdbx_description
1 polymer ?
#
loop_
_entity_poly.entity_id
_entity_poly.type
_entity_poly.pdbx_seq_one_letter_code
_entity_poly.pdbx_strand_id
1 'polypeptide(L)'
;MFQRLTGLLLAVALCLSAYGVQAADNRLILTGSSTVAPLVLEMAKRYEQQHPQVRIDVQTGGSTRGVNDTRTGLAHIGMASRNLKPTETGLRVHTIAIDGVGIIVHRSNPISSLSNTQIIDIYTGKIRNWKDVGGRDLSITVVNKAEGHSTLELFLNYFALKNSQVRPSIIIGDNEQGIKTVAGNPGAIGYVSIGAAEFSQARGVTIKRLPLEGVAASVAEVQAHRFP
;
A
#
# COMPACT_ATOMS: atom_id res chain seq x y z
N MET A 1 22.25 -27.09 64.23
CA MET A 1 22.09 -27.93 63.05
C MET A 1 20.88 -27.50 62.23
N PHE A 2 19.76 -27.15 62.83
CA PHE A 2 18.53 -26.73 62.14
C PHE A 2 18.63 -25.38 61.35
N GLN A 3 19.40 -24.38 61.80
CA GLN A 3 19.52 -23.07 61.13
C GLN A 3 20.28 -23.11 59.80
N ARG A 4 21.16 -24.09 59.58
CA ARG A 4 21.89 -24.24 58.30
C ARG A 4 21.04 -24.91 57.21
N LEU A 5 20.07 -25.77 57.61
CA LEU A 5 19.16 -26.41 56.64
C LEU A 5 18.13 -25.45 56.07
N THR A 6 17.62 -24.51 56.90
CA THR A 6 16.65 -23.50 56.47
C THR A 6 17.26 -22.48 55.47
N GLY A 7 18.55 -22.13 55.67
CA GLY A 7 19.25 -21.24 54.73
C GLY A 7 19.49 -21.87 53.34
N LEU A 8 19.74 -23.19 53.29
CA LEU A 8 19.97 -23.90 52.02
C LEU A 8 18.68 -24.08 51.22
N LEU A 9 17.54 -24.33 51.90
CA LEU A 9 16.22 -24.42 51.25
C LEU A 9 15.73 -23.07 50.70
N LEU A 10 16.03 -21.97 51.39
CA LEU A 10 15.70 -20.63 50.90
C LEU A 10 16.54 -20.24 49.67
N ALA A 11 17.82 -20.60 49.65
CA ALA A 11 18.71 -20.33 48.49
C ALA A 11 18.32 -21.12 47.23
N VAL A 12 17.88 -22.39 47.39
CA VAL A 12 17.39 -23.21 46.27
C VAL A 12 16.06 -22.70 45.74
N ALA A 13 15.17 -22.22 46.60
CA ALA A 13 13.90 -21.61 46.19
C ALA A 13 14.09 -20.29 45.41
N LEU A 14 15.10 -19.46 45.77
CA LEU A 14 15.44 -18.25 45.03
C LEU A 14 16.08 -18.54 43.68
N CYS A 15 16.84 -19.62 43.53
CA CYS A 15 17.44 -20.00 42.24
C CYS A 15 16.41 -20.56 41.25
N LEU A 16 15.34 -21.19 41.71
CA LEU A 16 14.26 -21.69 40.85
C LEU A 16 13.34 -20.60 40.31
N SER A 17 13.25 -19.44 40.94
CA SER A 17 12.46 -18.29 40.46
C SER A 17 13.17 -17.45 39.40
N ALA A 18 14.46 -17.71 39.11
CA ALA A 18 15.24 -16.97 38.10
C ALA A 18 15.16 -17.56 36.68
N TYR A 19 14.49 -18.67 36.47
CA TYR A 19 14.07 -19.06 35.11
C TYR A 19 12.87 -18.21 34.71
N GLY A 20 13.14 -16.92 34.44
CA GLY A 20 12.21 -16.09 33.73
C GLY A 20 11.85 -16.82 32.43
N VAL A 21 10.60 -17.22 32.28
CA VAL A 21 10.04 -17.65 31.01
C VAL A 21 10.34 -16.51 30.06
N GLN A 22 11.38 -16.66 29.27
CA GLN A 22 11.63 -15.77 28.13
C GLN A 22 10.45 -16.03 27.22
N ALA A 23 9.41 -15.21 27.32
CA ALA A 23 8.30 -15.24 26.40
C ALA A 23 8.94 -15.09 25.01
N ALA A 24 8.93 -16.17 24.25
CA ALA A 24 9.35 -16.08 22.86
C ALA A 24 8.57 -14.93 22.27
N ASP A 25 9.26 -13.96 21.67
CA ASP A 25 8.62 -12.82 21.02
C ASP A 25 7.89 -13.37 19.78
N ASN A 26 6.65 -13.83 20.00
CA ASN A 26 5.77 -14.38 18.97
C ASN A 26 5.20 -13.25 18.09
N ARG A 27 6.01 -12.23 17.86
CA ARG A 27 5.66 -11.07 17.05
C ARG A 27 6.16 -11.27 15.63
N LEU A 28 5.25 -11.19 14.66
CA LEU A 28 5.57 -11.13 13.25
C LEU A 28 5.50 -9.68 12.76
N ILE A 29 6.57 -9.22 12.15
CA ILE A 29 6.66 -7.88 11.55
C ILE A 29 6.53 -8.03 10.04
N LEU A 30 5.52 -7.37 9.47
CA LEU A 30 5.28 -7.29 8.04
C LEU A 30 5.40 -5.85 7.57
N THR A 31 6.22 -5.58 6.56
CA THR A 31 6.41 -4.23 6.05
C THR A 31 6.20 -4.16 4.55
N GLY A 32 5.82 -3.01 4.01
CA GLY A 32 5.88 -2.76 2.57
C GLY A 32 4.65 -2.15 1.92
N SER A 33 4.09 -2.82 0.93
CA SER A 33 3.05 -2.29 0.04
C SER A 33 1.75 -1.92 0.73
N SER A 34 1.29 -0.68 0.54
CA SER A 34 -0.04 -0.22 0.97
C SER A 34 -1.19 -0.80 0.13
N THR A 35 -0.90 -1.42 -1.00
CA THR A 35 -1.88 -2.18 -1.79
C THR A 35 -2.18 -3.52 -1.15
N VAL A 36 -1.16 -4.19 -0.61
CA VAL A 36 -1.26 -5.51 0.04
C VAL A 36 -1.76 -5.39 1.48
N ALA A 37 -1.40 -4.33 2.18
CA ALA A 37 -1.64 -4.15 3.61
C ALA A 37 -3.11 -4.34 4.05
N PRO A 38 -4.16 -3.85 3.35
CA PRO A 38 -5.54 -4.05 3.79
C PRO A 38 -5.94 -5.53 3.87
N LEU A 39 -5.54 -6.35 2.88
CA LEU A 39 -5.79 -7.79 2.88
C LEU A 39 -5.03 -8.47 4.01
N VAL A 40 -3.75 -8.14 4.16
CA VAL A 40 -2.89 -8.73 5.20
C VAL A 40 -3.33 -8.35 6.60
N LEU A 41 -3.83 -7.13 6.83
CA LEU A 41 -4.40 -6.71 8.12
C LEU A 41 -5.62 -7.56 8.50
N GLU A 42 -6.48 -7.87 7.53
CA GLU A 42 -7.63 -8.74 7.81
C GLU A 42 -7.21 -10.20 8.07
N MET A 43 -6.23 -10.70 7.31
CA MET A 43 -5.63 -12.02 7.56
C MET A 43 -4.97 -12.07 8.94
N ALA A 44 -4.22 -11.03 9.33
CA ALA A 44 -3.56 -10.92 10.63
C ALA A 44 -4.57 -10.99 11.78
N LYS A 45 -5.66 -10.22 11.70
CA LYS A 45 -6.74 -10.26 12.72
C LYS A 45 -7.31 -11.65 12.90
N ARG A 46 -7.61 -12.34 11.81
CA ARG A 46 -8.16 -13.71 11.85
C ARG A 46 -7.14 -14.71 12.42
N TYR A 47 -5.88 -14.56 12.04
CA TYR A 47 -4.82 -15.42 12.55
C TYR A 47 -4.59 -15.23 14.06
N GLU A 48 -4.53 -13.98 14.53
CA GLU A 48 -4.40 -13.66 15.97
C GLU A 48 -5.58 -14.18 16.80
N GLN A 49 -6.80 -14.19 16.25
CA GLN A 49 -7.97 -14.77 16.93
C GLN A 49 -7.82 -16.28 17.14
N GLN A 50 -7.20 -16.99 16.20
CA GLN A 50 -6.94 -18.43 16.27
C GLN A 50 -5.65 -18.76 17.06
N HIS A 51 -4.73 -17.81 17.15
CA HIS A 51 -3.42 -17.93 17.77
C HIS A 51 -3.17 -16.76 18.73
N PRO A 52 -3.83 -16.73 19.92
CA PRO A 52 -3.79 -15.57 20.82
C PRO A 52 -2.40 -15.18 21.33
N GLN A 53 -1.45 -16.14 21.28
CA GLN A 53 -0.05 -15.92 21.66
C GLN A 53 0.77 -15.20 20.58
N VAL A 54 0.27 -15.07 19.33
CA VAL A 54 0.96 -14.39 18.22
C VAL A 54 0.48 -12.94 18.12
N ARG A 55 1.39 -12.05 17.77
CA ARG A 55 1.09 -10.66 17.40
C ARG A 55 1.65 -10.37 16.01
N ILE A 56 0.85 -9.74 15.17
CA ILE A 56 1.22 -9.41 13.79
C ILE A 56 1.17 -7.90 13.60
N ASP A 57 2.33 -7.32 13.36
CA ASP A 57 2.51 -5.88 13.12
C ASP A 57 2.65 -5.63 11.62
N VAL A 58 1.70 -4.90 11.05
CA VAL A 58 1.66 -4.58 9.62
C VAL A 58 1.95 -3.11 9.41
N GLN A 59 3.06 -2.81 8.74
CA GLN A 59 3.54 -1.46 8.47
C GLN A 59 3.62 -1.20 6.97
N THR A 60 3.14 -0.06 6.54
CA THR A 60 3.27 0.39 5.15
C THR A 60 4.54 1.21 4.94
N GLY A 61 4.86 1.54 3.68
CA GLY A 61 6.04 2.33 3.31
C GLY A 61 6.56 2.00 1.91
N GLY A 62 5.73 1.29 1.11
CA GLY A 62 6.03 0.92 -0.27
C GLY A 62 6.75 -0.42 -0.42
N SER A 63 6.61 -0.99 -1.63
CA SER A 63 7.14 -2.33 -1.93
C SER A 63 8.65 -2.43 -1.80
N THR A 64 9.39 -1.37 -2.13
CA THR A 64 10.85 -1.34 -2.00
C THR A 64 11.28 -1.47 -0.53
N ARG A 65 10.56 -0.81 0.39
CA ARG A 65 10.78 -0.97 1.82
C ARG A 65 10.54 -2.43 2.23
N GLY A 66 9.40 -3.02 1.86
CA GLY A 66 9.08 -4.41 2.21
C GLY A 66 10.14 -5.40 1.77
N VAL A 67 10.62 -5.26 0.53
CA VAL A 67 11.70 -6.09 -0.01
C VAL A 67 13.00 -5.90 0.78
N ASN A 68 13.40 -4.66 1.04
CA ASN A 68 14.65 -4.36 1.75
C ASN A 68 14.61 -4.82 3.20
N ASP A 69 13.53 -4.52 3.93
CA ASP A 69 13.37 -4.90 5.34
C ASP A 69 13.41 -6.43 5.51
N THR A 70 12.80 -7.18 4.57
CA THR A 70 12.84 -8.65 4.62
C THR A 70 14.23 -9.18 4.30
N ARG A 71 14.93 -8.60 3.32
CA ARG A 71 16.32 -9.03 2.98
C ARG A 71 17.31 -8.76 4.10
N THR A 72 17.09 -7.73 4.88
CA THR A 72 17.97 -7.34 6.01
C THR A 72 17.53 -7.93 7.35
N GLY A 73 16.43 -8.69 7.38
CA GLY A 73 15.90 -9.30 8.60
C GLY A 73 15.16 -8.32 9.53
N LEU A 74 14.89 -7.08 9.07
CA LEU A 74 14.08 -6.11 9.82
C LEU A 74 12.59 -6.44 9.79
N ALA A 75 12.13 -7.19 8.78
CA ALA A 75 10.79 -7.74 8.72
C ALA A 75 10.83 -9.25 8.43
N HIS A 76 9.87 -9.97 8.97
CA HIS A 76 9.71 -11.41 8.74
C HIS A 76 9.09 -11.68 7.36
N ILE A 77 8.19 -10.80 6.92
CA ILE A 77 7.51 -10.89 5.63
C ILE A 77 7.48 -9.51 4.97
N GLY A 78 7.89 -9.45 3.70
CA GLY A 78 7.79 -8.26 2.86
C GLY A 78 6.52 -8.26 2.03
N MET A 79 5.79 -7.16 2.04
CA MET A 79 4.63 -6.95 1.18
C MET A 79 5.07 -6.19 -0.08
N ALA A 80 4.87 -6.79 -1.25
CA ALA A 80 5.16 -6.17 -2.54
C ALA A 80 3.97 -6.29 -3.48
N SER A 81 3.64 -5.24 -4.22
CA SER A 81 2.60 -5.22 -5.27
C SER A 81 3.20 -5.03 -6.66
N ARG A 82 4.34 -5.63 -6.89
CA ARG A 82 5.04 -5.77 -8.15
C ARG A 82 5.90 -7.03 -8.12
N ASN A 83 6.37 -7.45 -9.27
CA ASN A 83 7.41 -8.48 -9.33
C ASN A 83 8.71 -7.99 -8.68
N LEU A 84 9.50 -8.92 -8.16
CA LEU A 84 10.85 -8.60 -7.69
C LEU A 84 11.72 -8.18 -8.89
N LYS A 85 12.62 -7.22 -8.65
CA LYS A 85 13.63 -6.83 -9.63
C LYS A 85 14.70 -7.94 -9.72
N PRO A 86 15.40 -8.08 -10.84
CA PRO A 86 16.45 -9.10 -10.97
C PRO A 86 17.55 -9.02 -9.89
N THR A 87 17.76 -7.84 -9.31
CA THR A 87 18.72 -7.61 -8.22
C THR A 87 18.18 -7.93 -6.83
N GLU A 88 16.86 -8.16 -6.69
CA GLU A 88 16.20 -8.47 -5.43
C GLU A 88 16.16 -9.99 -5.21
N THR A 89 17.33 -10.58 -5.01
CA THR A 89 17.53 -12.04 -4.83
C THR A 89 17.44 -12.47 -3.37
N GLY A 90 17.38 -13.79 -3.13
CA GLY A 90 17.39 -14.37 -1.79
C GLY A 90 16.04 -14.36 -1.07
N LEU A 91 14.96 -14.06 -1.77
CA LEU A 91 13.60 -14.06 -1.24
C LEU A 91 12.73 -15.14 -1.88
N ARG A 92 11.82 -15.71 -1.08
CA ARG A 92 10.76 -16.58 -1.57
C ARG A 92 9.51 -15.75 -1.80
N VAL A 93 8.92 -15.84 -2.99
CA VAL A 93 7.73 -15.07 -3.39
C VAL A 93 6.48 -15.95 -3.34
N HIS A 94 5.41 -15.39 -2.76
CA HIS A 94 4.09 -16.01 -2.75
C HIS A 94 3.07 -14.98 -3.27
N THR A 95 2.45 -15.25 -4.41
CA THR A 95 1.36 -14.44 -4.95
C THR A 95 0.08 -14.74 -4.18
N ILE A 96 -0.53 -13.72 -3.57
CA ILE A 96 -1.75 -13.86 -2.75
C ILE A 96 -2.97 -13.24 -3.41
N ALA A 97 -2.79 -12.29 -4.34
CA ALA A 97 -3.86 -11.62 -5.07
C ALA A 97 -3.31 -10.94 -6.33
N ILE A 98 -4.22 -10.54 -7.23
CA ILE A 98 -3.93 -9.70 -8.39
C ILE A 98 -4.68 -8.38 -8.20
N ASP A 99 -4.04 -7.27 -8.53
CA ASP A 99 -4.62 -5.91 -8.48
C ASP A 99 -4.07 -5.06 -9.63
N GLY A 100 -4.73 -3.94 -9.92
CA GLY A 100 -4.31 -2.96 -10.91
C GLY A 100 -4.13 -1.57 -10.31
N VAL A 101 -3.59 -0.64 -11.11
CA VAL A 101 -3.47 0.78 -10.75
C VAL A 101 -4.47 1.59 -11.56
N GLY A 102 -5.42 2.23 -10.88
CA GLY A 102 -6.48 3.02 -11.51
C GLY A 102 -6.35 4.51 -11.25
N ILE A 103 -6.72 5.32 -12.24
CA ILE A 103 -6.84 6.77 -12.11
C ILE A 103 -8.09 7.09 -11.31
N ILE A 104 -7.96 7.97 -10.32
CA ILE A 104 -9.06 8.47 -9.51
C ILE A 104 -9.17 9.98 -9.58
N VAL A 105 -10.40 10.46 -9.57
CA VAL A 105 -10.75 11.88 -9.43
C VAL A 105 -11.84 12.04 -8.39
N HIS A 106 -12.07 13.27 -7.94
CA HIS A 106 -13.19 13.56 -7.04
C HIS A 106 -14.54 13.24 -7.73
N ARG A 107 -15.50 12.68 -7.00
CA ARG A 107 -16.80 12.26 -7.54
C ARG A 107 -17.56 13.38 -8.28
N SER A 108 -17.43 14.64 -7.82
CA SER A 108 -18.09 15.79 -8.47
C SER A 108 -17.43 16.28 -9.74
N ASN A 109 -16.26 15.75 -10.11
CA ASN A 109 -15.61 16.07 -11.38
C ASN A 109 -16.47 15.53 -12.54
N PRO A 110 -16.89 16.32 -13.55
CA PRO A 110 -17.76 15.85 -14.63
C PRO A 110 -17.06 14.89 -15.61
N ILE A 111 -15.71 14.88 -15.63
CA ILE A 111 -14.94 14.02 -16.56
C ILE A 111 -15.29 12.55 -16.32
N SER A 112 -15.68 11.85 -17.39
CA SER A 112 -16.00 10.42 -17.37
C SER A 112 -14.85 9.52 -17.87
N SER A 113 -13.95 10.06 -18.68
CA SER A 113 -12.77 9.38 -19.21
C SER A 113 -11.67 10.38 -19.56
N LEU A 114 -10.44 9.90 -19.66
CA LEU A 114 -9.29 10.62 -20.22
C LEU A 114 -8.55 9.67 -21.15
N SER A 115 -8.01 10.20 -22.24
CA SER A 115 -7.07 9.44 -23.06
C SER A 115 -5.70 9.34 -22.39
N ASN A 116 -4.88 8.36 -22.78
CA ASN A 116 -3.51 8.22 -22.29
C ASN A 116 -2.69 9.50 -22.51
N THR A 117 -2.86 10.14 -23.67
CA THR A 117 -2.20 11.43 -23.97
C THR A 117 -2.63 12.53 -23.00
N GLN A 118 -3.93 12.65 -22.69
CA GLN A 118 -4.42 13.63 -21.72
C GLN A 118 -3.86 13.37 -20.31
N ILE A 119 -3.79 12.10 -19.89
CA ILE A 119 -3.19 11.74 -18.60
C ILE A 119 -1.72 12.14 -18.57
N ILE A 120 -0.95 11.80 -19.62
CA ILE A 120 0.45 12.19 -19.74
C ILE A 120 0.60 13.72 -19.67
N ASP A 121 -0.20 14.46 -20.43
CA ASP A 121 -0.13 15.92 -20.50
C ASP A 121 -0.53 16.59 -19.17
N ILE A 122 -1.46 16.03 -18.43
CA ILE A 122 -1.79 16.45 -17.07
C ILE A 122 -0.59 16.22 -16.14
N TYR A 123 -0.05 14.99 -16.11
CA TYR A 123 1.05 14.66 -15.20
C TYR A 123 2.37 15.34 -15.54
N THR A 124 2.57 15.72 -16.80
CA THR A 124 3.74 16.51 -17.24
C THR A 124 3.52 18.03 -17.15
N GLY A 125 2.31 18.47 -16.75
CA GLY A 125 1.97 19.89 -16.53
C GLY A 125 1.71 20.69 -17.82
N LYS A 126 1.47 20.04 -18.94
CA LYS A 126 1.02 20.71 -20.17
C LYS A 126 -0.46 21.09 -20.06
N ILE A 127 -1.30 20.23 -19.50
CA ILE A 127 -2.70 20.51 -19.17
C ILE A 127 -2.77 20.78 -17.66
N ARG A 128 -3.27 21.97 -17.28
CA ARG A 128 -3.32 22.44 -15.90
C ARG A 128 -4.72 22.82 -15.42
N ASN A 129 -5.70 22.79 -16.31
CA ASN A 129 -7.09 23.13 -16.01
C ASN A 129 -8.01 22.05 -16.57
N TRP A 130 -9.01 21.66 -15.79
CA TRP A 130 -9.99 20.66 -16.20
C TRP A 130 -10.80 21.07 -17.43
N LYS A 131 -11.00 22.37 -17.68
CA LYS A 131 -11.71 22.86 -18.89
C LYS A 131 -11.02 22.42 -20.18
N ASP A 132 -9.70 22.28 -20.17
CA ASP A 132 -8.92 21.91 -21.36
C ASP A 132 -9.17 20.46 -21.80
N VAL A 133 -9.84 19.67 -20.96
CA VAL A 133 -10.26 18.28 -21.24
C VAL A 133 -11.77 18.10 -21.13
N GLY A 134 -12.56 19.18 -21.17
CA GLY A 134 -14.02 19.14 -21.14
C GLY A 134 -14.65 19.17 -19.75
N GLY A 135 -13.87 19.47 -18.71
CA GLY A 135 -14.34 19.66 -17.35
C GLY A 135 -14.73 21.08 -17.01
N ARG A 136 -14.85 21.37 -15.71
CA ARG A 136 -15.12 22.73 -15.21
C ARG A 136 -13.86 23.60 -15.33
N ASP A 137 -14.02 24.92 -15.30
CA ASP A 137 -12.90 25.85 -15.14
C ASP A 137 -12.36 25.74 -13.71
N LEU A 138 -11.45 24.80 -13.51
CA LEU A 138 -10.87 24.46 -12.21
C LEU A 138 -9.45 23.94 -12.44
N SER A 139 -8.50 24.47 -11.68
CA SER A 139 -7.10 24.03 -11.72
C SER A 139 -6.96 22.58 -11.33
N ILE A 140 -6.10 21.86 -12.04
CA ILE A 140 -5.81 20.45 -11.73
C ILE A 140 -4.76 20.37 -10.62
N THR A 141 -5.07 19.62 -9.57
CA THR A 141 -4.12 19.23 -8.52
C THR A 141 -3.60 17.83 -8.80
N VAL A 142 -2.37 17.73 -9.26
CA VAL A 142 -1.73 16.45 -9.59
C VAL A 142 -1.20 15.79 -8.31
N VAL A 143 -1.77 14.64 -7.95
CA VAL A 143 -1.33 13.82 -6.82
C VAL A 143 -0.45 12.69 -7.33
N ASN A 144 0.82 12.69 -6.94
CA ASN A 144 1.80 11.67 -7.33
C ASN A 144 2.25 10.83 -6.13
N LYS A 145 2.77 9.65 -6.38
CA LYS A 145 3.33 8.76 -5.36
C LYS A 145 4.81 9.09 -5.09
N ALA A 146 5.23 8.92 -3.85
CA ALA A 146 6.64 8.94 -3.47
C ALA A 146 7.40 7.74 -4.07
N GLU A 147 8.70 7.88 -4.22
CA GLU A 147 9.59 6.80 -4.65
C GLU A 147 9.53 5.60 -3.69
N GLY A 148 9.81 4.41 -4.23
CA GLY A 148 9.73 3.16 -3.48
C GLY A 148 8.33 2.52 -3.44
N HIS A 149 7.30 3.22 -3.92
CA HIS A 149 5.95 2.66 -4.08
C HIS A 149 5.78 2.05 -5.49
N SER A 150 5.39 0.78 -5.55
CA SER A 150 5.20 0.11 -6.85
C SER A 150 4.11 0.71 -7.71
N THR A 151 3.11 1.37 -7.13
CA THR A 151 2.10 2.11 -7.89
C THR A 151 2.71 3.24 -8.72
N LEU A 152 3.77 3.91 -8.22
CA LEU A 152 4.55 4.87 -9.02
C LEU A 152 5.27 4.16 -10.17
N GLU A 153 5.99 3.08 -9.86
CA GLU A 153 6.77 2.33 -10.85
C GLU A 153 5.84 1.82 -11.98
N LEU A 154 4.68 1.24 -11.64
CA LEU A 154 3.69 0.75 -12.61
C LEU A 154 3.09 1.87 -13.45
N PHE A 155 2.71 2.99 -12.83
CA PHE A 155 2.19 4.17 -13.54
C PHE A 155 3.21 4.72 -14.53
N LEU A 156 4.45 4.93 -14.11
CA LEU A 156 5.52 5.45 -14.95
C LEU A 156 5.84 4.51 -16.13
N ASN A 157 5.89 3.22 -15.87
CA ASN A 157 6.14 2.21 -16.91
C ASN A 157 5.02 2.18 -17.95
N TYR A 158 3.76 2.18 -17.50
CA TYR A 158 2.61 2.12 -18.39
C TYR A 158 2.54 3.34 -19.33
N PHE A 159 2.76 4.54 -18.79
CA PHE A 159 2.72 5.79 -19.58
C PHE A 159 4.07 6.14 -20.22
N ALA A 160 5.09 5.28 -20.13
CA ALA A 160 6.45 5.52 -20.61
C ALA A 160 7.05 6.85 -20.11
N LEU A 161 6.77 7.21 -18.85
CA LEU A 161 7.24 8.44 -18.21
C LEU A 161 8.46 8.17 -17.31
N LYS A 162 9.35 9.16 -17.22
CA LYS A 162 10.36 9.22 -16.16
C LYS A 162 9.81 10.05 -14.99
N ASN A 163 10.16 9.68 -13.75
CA ASN A 163 9.71 10.43 -12.58
C ASN A 163 10.07 11.93 -12.64
N SER A 164 11.22 12.26 -13.23
CA SER A 164 11.67 13.64 -13.45
C SER A 164 10.79 14.48 -14.41
N GLN A 165 9.94 13.84 -15.21
CA GLN A 165 9.01 14.52 -16.11
C GLN A 165 7.68 14.88 -15.44
N VAL A 166 7.35 14.19 -14.33
CA VAL A 166 6.12 14.44 -13.58
C VAL A 166 6.20 15.78 -12.85
N ARG A 167 5.12 16.53 -12.87
CA ARG A 167 4.98 17.84 -12.21
C ARG A 167 3.90 17.75 -11.13
N PRO A 168 4.20 17.13 -9.97
CA PRO A 168 3.21 16.94 -8.93
C PRO A 168 2.90 18.23 -8.21
N SER A 169 1.64 18.41 -7.83
CA SER A 169 1.21 19.41 -6.85
C SER A 169 1.37 18.88 -5.42
N ILE A 170 1.14 17.59 -5.24
CA ILE A 170 1.20 16.90 -3.96
C ILE A 170 1.89 15.55 -4.16
N ILE A 171 2.81 15.20 -3.27
CA ILE A 171 3.44 13.87 -3.21
C ILE A 171 2.89 13.14 -1.98
N ILE A 172 2.41 11.92 -2.18
CA ILE A 172 1.82 11.08 -1.13
C ILE A 172 2.53 9.72 -1.08
N GLY A 173 2.41 9.04 0.05
CA GLY A 173 2.89 7.67 0.23
C GLY A 173 1.82 6.63 -0.13
N ASP A 174 0.94 6.35 0.80
CA ASP A 174 0.02 5.23 0.73
C ASP A 174 -1.23 5.47 -0.12
N ASN A 175 -1.90 4.38 -0.51
CA ASN A 175 -3.15 4.46 -1.27
C ASN A 175 -4.25 5.22 -0.50
N GLU A 176 -4.37 4.98 0.80
CA GLU A 176 -5.36 5.65 1.65
C GLU A 176 -5.14 7.16 1.69
N GLN A 177 -3.87 7.61 1.78
CA GLN A 177 -3.53 9.02 1.71
C GLN A 177 -3.93 9.64 0.36
N GLY A 178 -3.66 8.93 -0.74
CA GLY A 178 -4.08 9.38 -2.09
C GLY A 178 -5.59 9.48 -2.23
N ILE A 179 -6.32 8.47 -1.76
CA ILE A 179 -7.79 8.45 -1.77
C ILE A 179 -8.36 9.64 -0.98
N LYS A 180 -7.87 9.88 0.24
CA LYS A 180 -8.30 11.02 1.07
C LYS A 180 -7.98 12.37 0.44
N THR A 181 -6.80 12.50 -0.16
CA THR A 181 -6.40 13.73 -0.86
C THR A 181 -7.34 14.04 -2.03
N VAL A 182 -7.67 13.04 -2.85
CA VAL A 182 -8.60 13.22 -3.98
C VAL A 182 -10.03 13.46 -3.48
N ALA A 183 -10.47 12.75 -2.44
CA ALA A 183 -11.81 12.91 -1.87
C ALA A 183 -12.02 14.29 -1.24
N GLY A 184 -10.97 14.93 -0.76
CA GLY A 184 -11.02 16.27 -0.16
C GLY A 184 -10.79 17.42 -1.14
N ASN A 185 -10.49 17.13 -2.43
CA ASN A 185 -10.16 18.16 -3.41
C ASN A 185 -10.85 17.92 -4.78
N PRO A 186 -11.89 18.68 -5.14
CA PRO A 186 -12.59 18.56 -6.41
C PRO A 186 -11.71 18.71 -7.68
N GLY A 187 -10.57 19.40 -7.56
CA GLY A 187 -9.61 19.59 -8.65
C GLY A 187 -8.55 18.47 -8.74
N ALA A 188 -8.53 17.54 -7.81
CA ALA A 188 -7.47 16.54 -7.76
C ALA A 188 -7.65 15.39 -8.76
N ILE A 189 -6.50 14.93 -9.28
CA ILE A 189 -6.32 13.66 -9.97
C ILE A 189 -5.21 12.88 -9.29
N GLY A 190 -5.40 11.58 -9.11
CA GLY A 190 -4.40 10.69 -8.55
C GLY A 190 -4.51 9.29 -9.15
N TYR A 191 -3.62 8.41 -8.75
CA TYR A 191 -3.69 6.99 -9.10
C TYR A 191 -3.38 6.15 -7.86
N VAL A 192 -4.13 5.07 -7.70
CA VAL A 192 -4.07 4.17 -6.53
C VAL A 192 -4.39 2.74 -6.96
N SER A 193 -4.21 1.78 -6.04
CA SER A 193 -4.76 0.43 -6.16
C SER A 193 -6.25 0.46 -6.52
N ILE A 194 -6.65 -0.29 -7.55
CA ILE A 194 -8.06 -0.42 -7.96
C ILE A 194 -8.89 -1.02 -6.83
N GLY A 195 -8.39 -2.08 -6.18
CA GLY A 195 -9.08 -2.71 -5.07
C GLY A 195 -9.31 -1.75 -3.90
N ALA A 196 -8.30 -0.93 -3.53
CA ALA A 196 -8.44 0.08 -2.49
C ALA A 196 -9.44 1.19 -2.86
N ALA A 197 -9.40 1.66 -4.12
CA ALA A 197 -10.34 2.67 -4.61
C ALA A 197 -11.78 2.15 -4.65
N GLU A 198 -11.99 0.92 -5.13
CA GLU A 198 -13.30 0.26 -5.20
C GLU A 198 -13.91 0.07 -3.82
N PHE A 199 -13.13 -0.45 -2.88
CA PHE A 199 -13.51 -0.62 -1.49
C PHE A 199 -13.91 0.71 -0.82
N SER A 200 -13.11 1.76 -1.03
CA SER A 200 -13.37 3.10 -0.48
C SER A 200 -14.62 3.74 -1.08
N GLN A 201 -14.81 3.59 -2.39
CA GLN A 201 -15.98 4.10 -3.11
C GLN A 201 -17.27 3.40 -2.65
N ALA A 202 -17.24 2.09 -2.43
CA ALA A 202 -18.36 1.31 -1.88
C ALA A 202 -18.76 1.77 -0.46
N ARG A 203 -17.83 2.36 0.29
CA ARG A 203 -18.05 2.94 1.62
C ARG A 203 -18.45 4.42 1.59
N GLY A 204 -18.75 4.95 0.43
CA GLY A 204 -19.24 6.32 0.28
C GLY A 204 -18.16 7.41 0.16
N VAL A 205 -16.87 7.03 0.08
CA VAL A 205 -15.80 8.01 -0.15
C VAL A 205 -16.01 8.72 -1.49
N THR A 206 -15.83 10.04 -1.51
CA THR A 206 -16.21 10.94 -2.61
C THR A 206 -15.21 10.94 -3.77
N ILE A 207 -14.82 9.75 -4.21
CA ILE A 207 -13.98 9.53 -5.39
C ILE A 207 -14.76 8.80 -6.49
N LYS A 208 -14.25 8.85 -7.71
CA LYS A 208 -14.60 7.93 -8.79
C LYS A 208 -13.35 7.50 -9.54
N ARG A 209 -13.39 6.28 -10.05
CA ARG A 209 -12.35 5.70 -10.90
C ARG A 209 -12.66 6.04 -12.35
N LEU A 210 -11.66 6.43 -13.11
CA LEU A 210 -11.78 6.62 -14.56
C LEU A 210 -11.41 5.32 -15.28
N PRO A 211 -12.09 5.00 -16.37
CA PRO A 211 -11.67 3.91 -17.26
C PRO A 211 -10.31 4.24 -17.88
N LEU A 212 -9.57 3.21 -18.25
CA LEU A 212 -8.32 3.31 -18.98
C LEU A 212 -8.49 2.54 -20.30
N GLU A 213 -8.21 3.20 -21.42
CA GLU A 213 -8.44 2.64 -22.78
C GLU A 213 -9.86 2.07 -22.98
N GLY A 214 -10.86 2.70 -22.36
CA GLY A 214 -12.25 2.27 -22.43
C GLY A 214 -12.62 1.13 -21.48
N VAL A 215 -11.65 0.54 -20.77
CA VAL A 215 -11.90 -0.54 -19.80
C VAL A 215 -12.09 0.04 -18.39
N ALA A 216 -13.14 -0.41 -17.71
CA ALA A 216 -13.45 0.06 -16.36
C ALA A 216 -12.33 -0.33 -15.37
N ALA A 217 -11.91 0.63 -14.54
CA ALA A 217 -10.95 0.35 -13.47
C ALA A 217 -11.68 -0.38 -12.32
N SER A 218 -11.86 -1.69 -12.43
CA SER A 218 -12.55 -2.52 -11.45
C SER A 218 -11.80 -3.82 -11.16
N VAL A 219 -12.01 -4.38 -9.97
CA VAL A 219 -11.44 -5.67 -9.58
C VAL A 219 -11.87 -6.77 -10.56
N ALA A 220 -13.12 -6.73 -11.05
CA ALA A 220 -13.63 -7.69 -12.02
C ALA A 220 -12.88 -7.65 -13.35
N GLU A 221 -12.55 -6.46 -13.87
CA GLU A 221 -11.78 -6.33 -15.11
C GLU A 221 -10.32 -6.77 -14.95
N VAL A 222 -9.71 -6.50 -13.77
CA VAL A 222 -8.38 -6.99 -13.42
C VAL A 222 -8.35 -8.52 -13.34
N GLN A 223 -9.31 -9.13 -12.65
CA GLN A 223 -9.42 -10.59 -12.54
C GLN A 223 -9.66 -11.27 -13.89
N ALA A 224 -10.37 -10.61 -14.78
CA ALA A 224 -10.62 -11.09 -16.14
C ALA A 224 -9.46 -10.81 -17.11
N HIS A 225 -8.35 -10.23 -16.63
CA HIS A 225 -7.16 -9.82 -17.44
C HIS A 225 -7.52 -8.91 -18.62
N ARG A 226 -8.56 -8.07 -18.48
CA ARG A 226 -8.97 -7.09 -19.50
C ARG A 226 -8.50 -5.68 -19.20
N PHE A 227 -8.22 -5.35 -17.94
CA PHE A 227 -7.67 -4.05 -17.57
C PHE A 227 -6.22 -3.95 -18.03
N PRO A 228 -5.83 -2.85 -18.76
CA PRO A 228 -4.51 -2.67 -19.38
C PRO A 228 -3.37 -2.47 -18.36
#